data_986c190f516abcd7ec48ba73e38f6403
#
_entry.id   986c190f516abcd7ec48ba73e38f6403
#
_cell.length_a   1.000
_cell.length_b   1.000
_cell.length_c   1.000
_cell.angle_alpha   90.00
_cell.angle_beta   90.00
_cell.angle_gamma   90.00
#
_symmetry.space_group_name_H-M   'P 1'
#
loop_
_entity.id
_entity.type
_entity.pdbx_description
1 polymer ?
#
loop_
_entity_poly.entity_id
_entity_poly.type
_entity_poly.pdbx_seq_one_letter_code
_entity_poly.pdbx_strand_id
1 'polypeptide(L)'
;MAQYKDNLLGEANSFLEVLEQVSRLAPLDKPVLVIGERGTGKELIANRLHYLSSRWQGPFISLNCAALNDNLLDSELFGHEAGAFTGASKRHPGRFERADGGTLFLDELATAPMLVQEKLLRVIEYGELERVGGSQPLQVNVRLVCATNADLPQMVEEGHFRADLLDRLAFDVVQLPPLRERQSDIMLLANQFAIQMCRELGLPLFPGFSERATATLLGYRWPGNIRELKNVVERSVYRHGDSEHELDAIILNPFRQTTTPTPEAASDDDLPALPLDLRDFQLQQEKRLLQRSLEQAKYHQKQAAELLGLTYHQLRALLKKHQL
;
A
#
# COMPACT_ATOMS: atom_id res chain seq x y z
N MET A 1 -13.90 -26.20 -7.35
CA MET A 1 -13.51 -25.74 -6.00
C MET A 1 -12.20 -24.98 -6.12
N ALA A 2 -12.20 -23.67 -5.98
CA ALA A 2 -10.97 -22.90 -5.89
C ALA A 2 -10.27 -23.32 -4.59
N GLN A 3 -9.07 -23.92 -4.71
CA GLN A 3 -8.24 -24.24 -3.54
C GLN A 3 -7.87 -22.92 -2.86
N TYR A 4 -8.39 -22.70 -1.66
CA TYR A 4 -7.90 -21.63 -0.79
C TYR A 4 -6.42 -21.87 -0.55
N LYS A 5 -5.57 -21.08 -1.17
CA LYS A 5 -4.16 -20.99 -0.80
C LYS A 5 -4.09 -19.98 0.33
N ASP A 6 -3.87 -20.48 1.54
CA ASP A 6 -3.55 -19.63 2.69
C ASP A 6 -2.17 -18.97 2.41
N ASN A 7 -2.21 -17.79 1.81
CA ASN A 7 -1.02 -17.02 1.47
C ASN A 7 -0.64 -16.06 2.61
N LEU A 8 -1.18 -16.28 3.81
CA LEU A 8 -0.83 -15.51 4.99
C LEU A 8 0.53 -15.98 5.52
N LEU A 9 1.56 -15.22 5.20
CA LEU A 9 2.93 -15.44 5.67
C LEU A 9 3.30 -14.39 6.70
N GLY A 10 3.94 -14.83 7.78
CA GLY A 10 4.46 -13.95 8.81
C GLY A 10 4.88 -14.73 10.06
N GLU A 11 5.95 -14.29 10.69
CA GLU A 11 6.56 -14.83 11.91
C GLU A 11 6.61 -13.78 13.03
N ALA A 12 6.31 -12.51 12.73
CA ALA A 12 6.30 -11.43 13.70
C ALA A 12 5.25 -11.71 14.78
N ASN A 13 5.61 -11.58 16.07
CA ASN A 13 4.71 -11.82 17.19
C ASN A 13 3.43 -11.00 17.08
N SER A 14 3.52 -9.73 16.73
CA SER A 14 2.35 -8.86 16.50
C SER A 14 1.38 -9.40 15.44
N PHE A 15 1.90 -10.07 14.42
CA PHE A 15 1.06 -10.69 13.40
C PHE A 15 0.49 -12.05 13.86
N LEU A 16 1.26 -12.84 14.59
CA LEU A 16 0.78 -14.11 15.15
C LEU A 16 -0.35 -13.89 16.16
N GLU A 17 -0.28 -12.84 16.98
CA GLU A 17 -1.37 -12.43 17.87
C GLU A 17 -2.65 -12.09 17.10
N VAL A 18 -2.53 -11.39 15.97
CA VAL A 18 -3.67 -11.14 15.07
C VAL A 18 -4.25 -12.45 14.53
N LEU A 19 -3.42 -13.39 14.10
CA LEU A 19 -3.90 -14.69 13.58
C LEU A 19 -4.60 -15.51 14.67
N GLU A 20 -4.15 -15.43 15.91
CA GLU A 20 -4.80 -16.06 17.06
C GLU A 20 -6.15 -15.40 17.34
N GLN A 21 -6.24 -14.06 17.37
CA GLN A 21 -7.49 -13.33 17.53
C GLN A 21 -8.48 -13.71 16.43
N VAL A 22 -8.05 -13.72 15.17
CA VAL A 22 -8.86 -14.14 14.00
C VAL A 22 -9.40 -15.56 14.18
N SER A 23 -8.57 -16.49 14.66
CA SER A 23 -8.97 -17.88 14.88
C SER A 23 -10.02 -18.02 15.99
N ARG A 24 -9.96 -17.19 17.03
CA ARG A 24 -10.98 -17.14 18.10
C ARG A 24 -12.28 -16.49 17.63
N LEU A 25 -12.21 -15.47 16.75
CA LEU A 25 -13.38 -14.77 16.23
C LEU A 25 -14.11 -15.54 15.12
N ALA A 26 -13.38 -16.35 14.36
CA ALA A 26 -13.93 -17.03 13.19
C ALA A 26 -15.18 -17.86 13.44
N PRO A 27 -15.30 -18.66 14.54
CA PRO A 27 -16.49 -19.45 14.83
C PRO A 27 -17.73 -18.61 15.22
N LEU A 28 -17.52 -17.34 15.63
CA LEU A 28 -18.62 -16.47 16.07
C LEU A 28 -19.34 -15.88 14.89
N ASP A 29 -20.68 -15.91 14.96
CA ASP A 29 -21.53 -15.29 13.93
C ASP A 29 -21.80 -13.81 14.26
N LYS A 30 -20.72 -13.06 14.36
CA LYS A 30 -20.73 -11.61 14.68
C LYS A 30 -20.01 -10.84 13.58
N PRO A 31 -20.38 -9.58 13.35
CA PRO A 31 -19.59 -8.69 12.51
C PRO A 31 -18.17 -8.54 13.05
N VAL A 32 -17.20 -8.39 12.16
CA VAL A 32 -15.80 -8.13 12.52
C VAL A 32 -15.30 -6.93 11.72
N LEU A 33 -14.69 -5.98 12.42
CA LEU A 33 -14.05 -4.83 11.83
C LEU A 33 -12.53 -5.06 11.75
N VAL A 34 -11.96 -4.95 10.55
CA VAL A 34 -10.53 -5.11 10.29
C VAL A 34 -9.94 -3.74 9.96
N ILE A 35 -9.11 -3.23 10.85
CA ILE A 35 -8.44 -1.93 10.68
C ILE A 35 -6.97 -2.14 10.34
N GLY A 36 -6.45 -1.36 9.41
CA GLY A 36 -5.03 -1.37 9.05
C GLY A 36 -4.75 -0.51 7.84
N GLU A 37 -3.51 -0.10 7.72
CA GLU A 37 -3.06 0.72 6.58
C GLU A 37 -3.32 0.03 5.24
N ARG A 38 -3.24 0.80 4.15
CA ARG A 38 -3.35 0.24 2.79
C ARG A 38 -2.23 -0.77 2.54
N GLY A 39 -2.60 -1.91 1.94
CA GLY A 39 -1.62 -2.93 1.56
C GLY A 39 -1.14 -3.84 2.69
N THR A 40 -1.75 -3.82 3.89
CA THR A 40 -1.42 -4.71 5.03
C THR A 40 -1.99 -6.12 4.90
N GLY A 41 -2.93 -6.37 3.97
CA GLY A 41 -3.54 -7.69 3.76
C GLY A 41 -4.90 -7.89 4.42
N LYS A 42 -5.69 -6.83 4.65
CA LYS A 42 -7.05 -6.90 5.25
C LYS A 42 -7.96 -7.92 4.58
N GLU A 43 -7.93 -8.03 3.25
CA GLU A 43 -8.73 -9.01 2.50
C GLU A 43 -8.33 -10.46 2.83
N LEU A 44 -7.04 -10.74 3.04
CA LEU A 44 -6.58 -12.09 3.42
C LEU A 44 -7.09 -12.47 4.82
N ILE A 45 -7.16 -11.52 5.73
CA ILE A 45 -7.77 -11.72 7.05
C ILE A 45 -9.28 -12.00 6.94
N ALA A 46 -10.00 -11.26 6.10
CA ALA A 46 -11.42 -11.50 5.85
C ALA A 46 -11.66 -12.90 5.25
N ASN A 47 -10.85 -13.31 4.30
CA ASN A 47 -10.87 -14.67 3.74
C ASN A 47 -10.64 -15.73 4.85
N ARG A 48 -9.62 -15.54 5.71
CA ARG A 48 -9.33 -16.47 6.81
C ARG A 48 -10.49 -16.55 7.81
N LEU A 49 -11.10 -15.40 8.19
CA LEU A 49 -12.30 -15.37 9.04
C LEU A 49 -13.45 -16.21 8.44
N HIS A 50 -13.65 -16.12 7.14
CA HIS A 50 -14.68 -16.92 6.45
C HIS A 50 -14.34 -18.41 6.49
N TYR A 51 -13.13 -18.79 6.06
CA TYR A 51 -12.76 -20.22 5.94
C TYR A 51 -12.64 -20.94 7.27
N LEU A 52 -12.33 -20.23 8.36
CA LEU A 52 -12.32 -20.80 9.71
C LEU A 52 -13.71 -20.75 10.40
N SER A 53 -14.73 -20.18 9.77
CA SER A 53 -16.07 -20.05 10.30
C SER A 53 -16.93 -21.28 10.01
N SER A 54 -18.10 -21.37 10.69
CA SER A 54 -19.16 -22.35 10.37
C SER A 54 -19.74 -22.17 8.96
N ARG A 55 -19.53 -21.00 8.32
CA ARG A 55 -20.04 -20.62 7.00
C ARG A 55 -19.07 -20.87 5.86
N TRP A 56 -17.94 -21.58 6.07
CA TRP A 56 -16.88 -21.78 5.10
C TRP A 56 -17.30 -22.41 3.77
N GLN A 57 -18.41 -23.15 3.76
CA GLN A 57 -18.99 -23.74 2.54
C GLN A 57 -19.94 -22.77 1.82
N GLY A 58 -20.36 -21.70 2.49
CA GLY A 58 -21.22 -20.67 1.91
C GLY A 58 -20.45 -19.73 0.98
N PRO A 59 -21.15 -18.82 0.33
CA PRO A 59 -20.50 -17.84 -0.54
C PRO A 59 -19.67 -16.85 0.25
N PHE A 60 -18.46 -16.53 -0.28
CA PHE A 60 -17.67 -15.38 0.12
C PHE A 60 -17.75 -14.34 -0.97
N ILE A 61 -18.42 -13.23 -0.69
CA ILE A 61 -18.60 -12.13 -1.63
C ILE A 61 -17.83 -10.92 -1.13
N SER A 62 -17.04 -10.30 -1.99
CA SER A 62 -16.28 -9.07 -1.67
C SER A 62 -16.80 -7.87 -2.47
N LEU A 63 -16.77 -6.70 -1.85
CA LEU A 63 -17.05 -5.43 -2.50
C LEU A 63 -16.14 -4.35 -1.91
N ASN A 64 -15.53 -3.55 -2.78
CA ASN A 64 -14.82 -2.34 -2.36
C ASN A 64 -15.75 -1.13 -2.50
N CYS A 65 -16.08 -0.49 -1.38
CA CYS A 65 -17.01 0.64 -1.34
C CYS A 65 -16.48 1.86 -2.09
N ALA A 66 -15.17 2.05 -2.13
CA ALA A 66 -14.55 3.18 -2.83
C ALA A 66 -14.49 3.02 -4.36
N ALA A 67 -14.77 1.82 -4.89
CA ALA A 67 -14.68 1.56 -6.33
C ALA A 67 -15.91 2.01 -7.13
N LEU A 68 -17.00 2.38 -6.46
CA LEU A 68 -18.30 2.70 -7.05
C LEU A 68 -18.76 4.09 -6.61
N ASN A 69 -19.56 4.76 -7.44
CA ASN A 69 -20.29 5.94 -6.99
C ASN A 69 -21.48 5.54 -6.09
N ASP A 70 -22.04 6.48 -5.35
CA ASP A 70 -23.03 6.25 -4.30
C ASP A 70 -24.25 5.47 -4.79
N ASN A 71 -24.80 5.82 -5.96
CA ASN A 71 -25.98 5.18 -6.53
C ASN A 71 -25.70 3.73 -6.98
N LEU A 72 -24.53 3.50 -7.54
CA LEU A 72 -24.08 2.17 -7.94
C LEU A 72 -23.76 1.32 -6.72
N LEU A 73 -23.17 1.88 -5.68
CA LEU A 73 -22.87 1.18 -4.44
C LEU A 73 -24.18 0.68 -3.78
N ASP A 74 -25.18 1.55 -3.68
CA ASP A 74 -26.51 1.18 -3.15
C ASP A 74 -27.14 0.03 -3.95
N SER A 75 -27.15 0.15 -5.28
CA SER A 75 -27.66 -0.89 -6.18
C SER A 75 -26.88 -2.20 -6.14
N GLU A 76 -25.55 -2.15 -6.05
CA GLU A 76 -24.72 -3.36 -5.96
C GLU A 76 -24.87 -4.06 -4.61
N LEU A 77 -24.98 -3.33 -3.51
CA LEU A 77 -25.17 -3.92 -2.18
C LEU A 77 -26.55 -4.54 -2.00
N PHE A 78 -27.60 -3.77 -2.27
CA PHE A 78 -28.98 -4.14 -1.92
C PHE A 78 -29.80 -4.65 -3.11
N GLY A 79 -29.29 -4.52 -4.34
CA GLY A 79 -30.01 -4.86 -5.55
C GLY A 79 -31.00 -3.77 -5.98
N HIS A 80 -31.62 -3.94 -7.16
CA HIS A 80 -32.65 -3.04 -7.63
C HIS A 80 -33.78 -3.80 -8.39
N GLU A 81 -34.95 -3.22 -8.37
CA GLU A 81 -36.08 -3.67 -9.21
C GLU A 81 -35.99 -3.04 -10.61
N ALA A 82 -36.65 -3.69 -11.58
CA ALA A 82 -36.77 -3.12 -12.93
C ALA A 82 -37.47 -1.77 -12.87
N GLY A 83 -36.89 -0.74 -13.52
CA GLY A 83 -37.38 0.63 -13.51
C GLY A 83 -37.01 1.49 -12.33
N ALA A 84 -36.14 1.02 -11.40
CA ALA A 84 -35.73 1.74 -10.22
C ALA A 84 -34.98 3.08 -10.55
N PHE A 85 -34.29 3.11 -11.67
CA PHE A 85 -33.59 4.30 -12.18
C PHE A 85 -33.39 4.18 -13.70
N THR A 86 -32.97 5.28 -14.34
CA THR A 86 -32.69 5.30 -15.78
C THR A 86 -31.58 4.32 -16.13
N GLY A 87 -31.91 3.25 -16.87
CA GLY A 87 -30.99 2.14 -17.20
C GLY A 87 -31.27 0.84 -16.45
N ALA A 88 -32.07 0.83 -15.41
CA ALA A 88 -32.49 -0.38 -14.68
C ALA A 88 -33.54 -1.16 -15.46
N SER A 89 -33.16 -1.76 -16.60
CA SER A 89 -34.09 -2.49 -17.48
C SER A 89 -34.56 -3.85 -16.91
N LYS A 90 -33.80 -4.43 -15.99
CA LYS A 90 -34.06 -5.74 -15.36
C LYS A 90 -33.77 -5.66 -13.87
N ARG A 91 -34.43 -6.55 -13.11
CA ARG A 91 -34.12 -6.77 -11.70
C ARG A 91 -32.67 -7.28 -11.56
N HIS A 92 -31.95 -6.75 -10.56
CA HIS A 92 -30.58 -7.15 -10.23
C HIS A 92 -30.51 -7.58 -8.75
N PRO A 93 -30.06 -8.82 -8.43
CA PRO A 93 -29.84 -9.25 -7.06
C PRO A 93 -28.59 -8.60 -6.48
N GLY A 94 -28.71 -8.01 -5.30
CA GLY A 94 -27.59 -7.36 -4.60
C GLY A 94 -26.57 -8.32 -4.03
N ARG A 95 -25.46 -7.77 -3.52
CA ARG A 95 -24.40 -8.55 -2.89
C ARG A 95 -24.88 -9.26 -1.63
N PHE A 96 -25.77 -8.65 -0.85
CA PHE A 96 -26.37 -9.29 0.31
C PHE A 96 -27.19 -10.54 -0.06
N GLU A 97 -28.02 -10.46 -1.09
CA GLU A 97 -28.77 -11.63 -1.58
C GLU A 97 -27.82 -12.75 -2.07
N ARG A 98 -26.75 -12.38 -2.76
CA ARG A 98 -25.75 -13.33 -3.27
C ARG A 98 -24.86 -13.92 -2.18
N ALA A 99 -24.72 -13.24 -1.05
CA ALA A 99 -23.92 -13.67 0.10
C ALA A 99 -24.77 -14.43 1.13
N ASP A 100 -26.05 -14.66 0.88
CA ASP A 100 -26.94 -15.33 1.83
C ASP A 100 -26.41 -16.72 2.24
N GLY A 101 -26.44 -16.99 3.53
CA GLY A 101 -25.82 -18.19 4.13
C GLY A 101 -24.29 -18.16 4.22
N GLY A 102 -23.64 -17.08 3.78
CA GLY A 102 -22.20 -16.93 3.72
C GLY A 102 -21.67 -15.68 4.40
N THR A 103 -20.64 -15.09 3.80
CA THR A 103 -19.93 -13.89 4.30
C THR A 103 -19.84 -12.82 3.22
N LEU A 104 -20.19 -11.59 3.58
CA LEU A 104 -19.95 -10.40 2.77
C LEU A 104 -18.77 -9.61 3.36
N PHE A 105 -17.74 -9.40 2.54
CA PHE A 105 -16.60 -8.56 2.88
C PHE A 105 -16.74 -7.19 2.24
N LEU A 106 -16.76 -6.14 3.06
CA LEU A 106 -16.82 -4.73 2.63
C LEU A 106 -15.47 -4.07 2.88
N ASP A 107 -14.72 -3.81 1.81
CA ASP A 107 -13.46 -3.07 1.90
C ASP A 107 -13.70 -1.56 1.76
N GLU A 108 -12.85 -0.75 2.40
CA GLU A 108 -12.91 0.73 2.45
C GLU A 108 -14.30 1.22 2.92
N LEU A 109 -14.87 0.59 3.95
CA LEU A 109 -16.21 0.88 4.47
C LEU A 109 -16.41 2.37 4.82
N ALA A 110 -15.37 3.05 5.29
CA ALA A 110 -15.42 4.47 5.64
C ALA A 110 -15.87 5.39 4.49
N THR A 111 -15.79 4.93 3.24
CA THR A 111 -16.23 5.69 2.06
C THR A 111 -17.72 5.51 1.75
N ALA A 112 -18.42 4.64 2.48
CA ALA A 112 -19.85 4.40 2.25
C ALA A 112 -20.68 5.65 2.62
N PRO A 113 -21.59 6.12 1.73
CA PRO A 113 -22.44 7.27 1.99
C PRO A 113 -23.44 6.99 3.11
N MET A 114 -23.93 8.02 3.78
CA MET A 114 -24.83 7.92 4.94
C MET A 114 -26.08 7.08 4.68
N LEU A 115 -26.64 7.16 3.47
CA LEU A 115 -27.81 6.33 3.09
C LEU A 115 -27.49 4.84 3.09
N VAL A 116 -26.29 4.47 2.60
CA VAL A 116 -25.82 3.08 2.60
C VAL A 116 -25.55 2.62 4.03
N GLN A 117 -24.96 3.48 4.87
CA GLN A 117 -24.71 3.19 6.28
C GLN A 117 -26.03 2.90 7.02
N GLU A 118 -27.11 3.66 6.76
CA GLU A 118 -28.42 3.44 7.34
C GLU A 118 -29.02 2.08 6.93
N LYS A 119 -28.92 1.73 5.66
CA LYS A 119 -29.41 0.43 5.17
C LYS A 119 -28.58 -0.73 5.74
N LEU A 120 -27.24 -0.56 5.85
CA LEU A 120 -26.37 -1.55 6.48
C LEU A 120 -26.79 -1.83 7.93
N LEU A 121 -27.09 -0.78 8.69
CA LEU A 121 -27.58 -0.94 10.07
C LEU A 121 -28.84 -1.82 10.14
N ARG A 122 -29.81 -1.59 9.26
CA ARG A 122 -31.05 -2.41 9.20
C ARG A 122 -30.76 -3.88 8.91
N VAL A 123 -29.86 -4.14 7.95
CA VAL A 123 -29.47 -5.53 7.63
C VAL A 123 -28.77 -6.20 8.80
N ILE A 124 -27.87 -5.48 9.50
CA ILE A 124 -27.14 -6.04 10.65
C ILE A 124 -28.08 -6.33 11.82
N GLU A 125 -29.08 -5.46 12.08
CA GLU A 125 -29.97 -5.60 13.22
C GLU A 125 -31.10 -6.62 12.99
N TYR A 126 -31.68 -6.59 11.80
CA TYR A 126 -32.92 -7.34 11.52
C TYR A 126 -32.75 -8.44 10.47
N GLY A 127 -31.62 -8.48 9.75
CA GLY A 127 -31.45 -9.38 8.61
C GLY A 127 -32.32 -9.01 7.42
N GLU A 128 -32.84 -7.77 7.39
CA GLU A 128 -33.82 -7.32 6.39
C GLU A 128 -33.23 -6.25 5.48
N LEU A 129 -33.51 -6.37 4.20
CA LEU A 129 -33.20 -5.36 3.19
C LEU A 129 -34.36 -5.15 2.22
N GLU A 130 -34.38 -3.98 1.60
CA GLU A 130 -35.25 -3.67 0.48
C GLU A 130 -34.40 -3.30 -0.74
N ARG A 131 -34.78 -3.78 -1.93
CA ARG A 131 -34.09 -3.39 -3.17
C ARG A 131 -34.39 -1.93 -3.50
N VAL A 132 -33.49 -1.28 -4.20
CA VAL A 132 -33.72 0.06 -4.74
C VAL A 132 -34.93 0.06 -5.67
N GLY A 133 -35.88 0.95 -5.43
CA GLY A 133 -37.15 1.00 -6.16
C GLY A 133 -38.17 -0.09 -5.81
N GLY A 134 -37.87 -0.96 -4.85
CA GLY A 134 -38.76 -1.96 -4.32
C GLY A 134 -39.37 -1.58 -2.97
N SER A 135 -40.45 -2.27 -2.57
CA SER A 135 -41.08 -2.11 -1.25
C SER A 135 -41.25 -3.44 -0.52
N GLN A 136 -40.73 -4.52 -1.08
CA GLN A 136 -40.82 -5.84 -0.43
C GLN A 136 -39.56 -6.10 0.38
N PRO A 137 -39.67 -6.34 1.70
CA PRO A 137 -38.57 -6.73 2.52
C PRO A 137 -38.07 -8.13 2.16
N LEU A 138 -36.76 -8.29 2.11
CA LEU A 138 -36.10 -9.57 1.86
C LEU A 138 -35.32 -9.94 3.12
N GLN A 139 -35.44 -11.18 3.54
CA GLN A 139 -34.64 -11.74 4.65
C GLN A 139 -33.36 -12.30 4.10
N VAL A 140 -32.24 -11.96 4.76
CA VAL A 140 -30.90 -12.47 4.46
C VAL A 140 -30.16 -12.81 5.75
N ASN A 141 -29.37 -13.86 5.69
CA ASN A 141 -28.53 -14.29 6.79
C ASN A 141 -27.06 -14.24 6.37
N VAL A 142 -26.44 -13.07 6.50
CA VAL A 142 -25.09 -12.78 6.02
C VAL A 142 -24.19 -12.35 7.17
N ARG A 143 -23.04 -12.99 7.32
CA ARG A 143 -21.99 -12.50 8.21
C ARG A 143 -21.24 -11.37 7.54
N LEU A 144 -21.05 -10.24 8.24
CA LEU A 144 -20.30 -9.10 7.74
C LEU A 144 -18.85 -9.12 8.26
N VAL A 145 -17.90 -8.89 7.36
CA VAL A 145 -16.53 -8.52 7.68
C VAL A 145 -16.25 -7.20 6.97
N CYS A 146 -15.91 -6.18 7.73
CA CYS A 146 -15.68 -4.84 7.19
C CYS A 146 -14.21 -4.44 7.36
N ALA A 147 -13.67 -3.72 6.39
CA ALA A 147 -12.29 -3.23 6.45
C ALA A 147 -12.20 -1.74 6.16
N THR A 148 -11.28 -1.08 6.84
CA THR A 148 -10.96 0.33 6.61
C THR A 148 -9.55 0.67 7.06
N ASN A 149 -9.01 1.78 6.57
CA ASN A 149 -7.80 2.43 7.07
C ASN A 149 -8.10 3.76 7.77
N ALA A 150 -9.37 4.17 7.81
CA ALA A 150 -9.79 5.42 8.43
C ALA A 150 -10.05 5.26 9.94
N ASP A 151 -9.94 6.35 10.67
CA ASP A 151 -10.35 6.47 12.07
C ASP A 151 -11.86 6.67 12.15
N LEU A 152 -12.61 5.56 12.31
CA LEU A 152 -14.08 5.61 12.37
C LEU A 152 -14.61 6.38 13.58
N PRO A 153 -14.05 6.26 14.81
CA PRO A 153 -14.42 7.13 15.93
C PRO A 153 -14.34 8.62 15.60
N GLN A 154 -13.24 9.07 15.00
CA GLN A 154 -13.11 10.46 14.57
C GLN A 154 -14.17 10.83 13.52
N MET A 155 -14.44 9.98 12.56
CA MET A 155 -15.47 10.19 11.54
C MET A 155 -16.89 10.28 12.14
N VAL A 156 -17.16 9.59 13.24
CA VAL A 156 -18.41 9.72 13.99
C VAL A 156 -18.53 11.10 14.62
N GLU A 157 -17.46 11.60 15.26
CA GLU A 157 -17.43 12.94 15.84
C GLU A 157 -17.64 14.04 14.78
N GLU A 158 -17.10 13.84 13.57
CA GLU A 158 -17.24 14.74 12.43
C GLU A 158 -18.61 14.60 11.70
N GLY A 159 -19.44 13.62 12.07
CA GLY A 159 -20.74 13.35 11.44
C GLY A 159 -20.65 12.67 10.06
N HIS A 160 -19.49 12.09 9.71
CA HIS A 160 -19.27 11.39 8.45
C HIS A 160 -19.53 9.87 8.55
N PHE A 161 -19.65 9.34 9.76
CA PHE A 161 -19.98 7.95 10.04
C PHE A 161 -21.02 7.87 11.16
N ARG A 162 -21.93 6.90 11.09
CA ARG A 162 -23.00 6.72 12.09
C ARG A 162 -22.46 6.01 13.32
N ALA A 163 -22.72 6.57 14.50
CA ALA A 163 -22.32 5.98 15.78
C ALA A 163 -23.00 4.63 16.01
N ASP A 164 -24.30 4.52 15.72
CA ASP A 164 -25.09 3.30 15.90
C ASP A 164 -24.61 2.14 15.01
N LEU A 165 -24.18 2.44 13.78
CA LEU A 165 -23.56 1.46 12.89
C LEU A 165 -22.20 1.01 13.43
N LEU A 166 -21.37 1.94 13.89
CA LEU A 166 -20.06 1.62 14.47
C LEU A 166 -20.20 0.67 15.67
N ASP A 167 -21.14 0.93 16.58
CA ASP A 167 -21.43 0.09 17.75
C ASP A 167 -21.81 -1.35 17.36
N ARG A 168 -22.50 -1.52 16.24
CA ARG A 168 -22.89 -2.85 15.73
C ARG A 168 -21.77 -3.59 15.02
N LEU A 169 -20.89 -2.85 14.34
CA LEU A 169 -19.76 -3.43 13.61
C LEU A 169 -18.57 -3.76 14.51
N ALA A 170 -18.35 -2.95 15.54
CA ALA A 170 -17.21 -3.05 16.43
C ALA A 170 -17.45 -4.05 17.59
N PHE A 171 -18.09 -5.22 17.33
CA PHE A 171 -18.14 -6.30 18.30
C PHE A 171 -16.73 -6.70 18.73
N ASP A 172 -15.82 -6.85 17.78
CA ASP A 172 -14.38 -6.94 17.99
C ASP A 172 -13.64 -6.31 16.79
N VAL A 173 -12.48 -5.73 17.07
CA VAL A 173 -11.67 -5.00 16.10
C VAL A 173 -10.32 -5.68 15.95
N VAL A 174 -10.07 -6.19 14.75
CA VAL A 174 -8.78 -6.77 14.36
C VAL A 174 -7.89 -5.68 13.80
N GLN A 175 -6.81 -5.33 14.49
CA GLN A 175 -5.85 -4.33 14.04
C GLN A 175 -4.65 -5.00 13.37
N LEU A 176 -4.43 -4.72 12.09
CA LEU A 176 -3.29 -5.22 11.35
C LEU A 176 -2.08 -4.30 11.52
N PRO A 177 -0.97 -4.80 12.07
CA PRO A 177 0.24 -4.00 12.18
C PRO A 177 0.80 -3.67 10.79
N PRO A 178 1.30 -2.45 10.59
CA PRO A 178 1.99 -2.08 9.37
C PRO A 178 3.32 -2.83 9.24
N LEU A 179 3.81 -2.99 8.02
CA LEU A 179 4.99 -3.82 7.74
C LEU A 179 6.25 -3.35 8.50
N ARG A 180 6.40 -2.04 8.73
CA ARG A 180 7.51 -1.47 9.53
C ARG A 180 7.54 -1.96 11.00
N GLU A 181 6.42 -2.44 11.53
CA GLU A 181 6.30 -3.04 12.86
C GLU A 181 6.44 -4.58 12.84
N ARG A 182 6.65 -5.15 11.64
CA ARG A 182 6.82 -6.57 11.37
C ARG A 182 8.15 -6.83 10.67
N GLN A 183 9.25 -6.29 11.18
CA GLN A 183 10.56 -6.32 10.49
C GLN A 183 11.04 -7.74 10.16
N SER A 184 10.77 -8.73 11.02
CA SER A 184 11.08 -10.14 10.75
C SER A 184 10.39 -10.66 9.49
N ASP A 185 9.22 -10.13 9.16
CA ASP A 185 8.44 -10.59 8.00
C ASP A 185 8.91 -10.00 6.68
N ILE A 186 9.67 -8.90 6.69
CA ILE A 186 10.10 -8.21 5.46
C ILE A 186 10.89 -9.17 4.57
N MET A 187 11.92 -9.81 5.09
CA MET A 187 12.77 -10.72 4.30
C MET A 187 12.06 -12.02 3.95
N LEU A 188 11.20 -12.54 4.85
CA LEU A 188 10.37 -13.71 4.59
C LEU A 188 9.46 -13.47 3.37
N LEU A 189 8.73 -12.34 3.37
CA LEU A 189 7.83 -11.94 2.29
C LEU A 189 8.61 -11.60 1.00
N ALA A 190 9.73 -10.88 1.11
CA ALA A 190 10.56 -10.53 -0.03
C ALA A 190 11.09 -11.77 -0.75
N ASN A 191 11.61 -12.76 -0.03
CA ASN A 191 12.07 -14.02 -0.60
C ASN A 191 10.92 -14.77 -1.29
N GLN A 192 9.74 -14.84 -0.68
CA GLN A 192 8.57 -15.49 -1.28
C GLN A 192 8.15 -14.83 -2.60
N PHE A 193 8.10 -13.49 -2.64
CA PHE A 193 7.74 -12.75 -3.86
C PHE A 193 8.81 -12.89 -4.94
N ALA A 194 10.09 -12.89 -4.56
CA ALA A 194 11.19 -13.09 -5.50
C ALA A 194 11.15 -14.49 -6.14
N ILE A 195 10.95 -15.52 -5.33
CA ILE A 195 10.82 -16.91 -5.81
C ILE A 195 9.61 -17.04 -6.74
N GLN A 196 8.48 -16.42 -6.39
CA GLN A 196 7.30 -16.45 -7.24
C GLN A 196 7.55 -15.75 -8.57
N MET A 197 8.20 -14.59 -8.57
CA MET A 197 8.53 -13.86 -9.79
C MET A 197 9.52 -14.62 -10.67
N CYS A 198 10.54 -15.27 -10.08
CA CYS A 198 11.45 -16.15 -10.85
C CYS A 198 10.69 -17.27 -11.56
N ARG A 199 9.71 -17.90 -10.89
CA ARG A 199 8.86 -18.94 -11.53
C ARG A 199 8.04 -18.37 -12.69
N GLU A 200 7.48 -17.17 -12.56
CA GLU A 200 6.73 -16.49 -13.62
C GLU A 200 7.63 -16.16 -14.83
N LEU A 201 8.89 -15.83 -14.58
CA LEU A 201 9.90 -15.55 -15.60
C LEU A 201 10.53 -16.81 -16.21
N GLY A 202 10.25 -18.01 -15.67
CA GLY A 202 10.88 -19.25 -16.10
C GLY A 202 12.35 -19.38 -15.67
N LEU A 203 12.79 -18.60 -14.69
CA LEU A 203 14.13 -18.70 -14.12
C LEU A 203 14.22 -19.94 -13.21
N PRO A 204 15.34 -20.69 -13.23
CA PRO A 204 15.45 -21.97 -12.51
C PRO A 204 15.41 -21.82 -11.00
N LEU A 205 15.95 -20.72 -10.47
CA LEU A 205 15.98 -20.40 -9.03
C LEU A 205 16.13 -18.89 -8.80
N PHE A 206 15.84 -18.45 -7.58
CA PHE A 206 16.20 -17.14 -7.07
C PHE A 206 17.54 -17.25 -6.32
N PRO A 207 18.60 -16.54 -6.74
CA PRO A 207 19.93 -16.67 -6.13
C PRO A 207 20.06 -16.03 -4.75
N GLY A 208 19.13 -15.18 -4.37
CA GLY A 208 19.14 -14.46 -3.10
C GLY A 208 19.27 -12.94 -3.26
N PHE A 209 19.21 -12.24 -2.13
CA PHE A 209 19.49 -10.82 -2.03
C PHE A 209 20.91 -10.61 -1.50
N SER A 210 21.67 -9.68 -2.08
CA SER A 210 22.94 -9.24 -1.52
C SER A 210 22.75 -8.57 -0.16
N GLU A 211 23.84 -8.38 0.59
CA GLU A 211 23.81 -7.63 1.85
C GLU A 211 23.29 -6.21 1.66
N ARG A 212 23.66 -5.54 0.56
CA ARG A 212 23.19 -4.22 0.20
C ARG A 212 21.69 -4.18 -0.09
N ALA A 213 21.19 -5.12 -0.85
CA ALA A 213 19.76 -5.25 -1.14
C ALA A 213 18.96 -5.52 0.15
N THR A 214 19.47 -6.42 1.00
CA THR A 214 18.87 -6.74 2.30
C THR A 214 18.81 -5.51 3.20
N ALA A 215 19.90 -4.76 3.32
CA ALA A 215 19.93 -3.52 4.11
C ALA A 215 18.91 -2.48 3.57
N THR A 216 18.78 -2.38 2.24
CA THR A 216 17.78 -1.49 1.61
C THR A 216 16.35 -1.90 1.94
N LEU A 217 16.04 -3.20 1.86
CA LEU A 217 14.70 -3.73 2.17
C LEU A 217 14.33 -3.52 3.64
N LEU A 218 15.26 -3.77 4.57
CA LEU A 218 15.04 -3.61 6.00
C LEU A 218 15.01 -2.14 6.44
N GLY A 219 15.77 -1.26 5.78
CA GLY A 219 15.82 0.16 6.11
C GLY A 219 14.66 1.01 5.59
N TYR A 220 13.88 0.49 4.64
CA TYR A 220 12.77 1.26 4.06
C TYR A 220 11.48 1.15 4.91
N ARG A 221 10.72 2.24 5.01
CA ARG A 221 9.53 2.35 5.89
C ARG A 221 8.28 1.65 5.39
N TRP A 222 8.23 1.29 4.11
CA TRP A 222 7.11 0.59 3.45
C TRP A 222 5.75 1.28 3.64
N PRO A 223 5.55 2.52 3.20
CA PRO A 223 4.26 3.22 3.34
C PRO A 223 3.10 2.49 2.62
N GLY A 224 3.39 1.74 1.56
CA GLY A 224 2.42 0.87 0.88
C GLY A 224 2.41 -0.58 1.39
N ASN A 225 3.08 -0.85 2.51
CA ASN A 225 3.10 -2.14 3.20
C ASN A 225 3.46 -3.32 2.28
N ILE A 226 2.77 -4.46 2.45
CA ILE A 226 3.05 -5.70 1.70
C ILE A 226 2.80 -5.52 0.19
N ARG A 227 1.81 -4.70 -0.19
CA ARG A 227 1.53 -4.42 -1.62
C ARG A 227 2.70 -3.70 -2.29
N GLU A 228 3.30 -2.73 -1.62
CA GLU A 228 4.47 -2.02 -2.12
C GLU A 228 5.69 -2.94 -2.14
N LEU A 229 5.96 -3.67 -1.05
CA LEU A 229 7.05 -4.65 -0.98
C LEU A 229 6.99 -5.63 -2.16
N LYS A 230 5.82 -6.23 -2.41
CA LYS A 230 5.60 -7.14 -3.53
C LYS A 230 5.98 -6.49 -4.86
N ASN A 231 5.44 -5.32 -5.16
CA ASN A 231 5.70 -4.61 -6.42
C ASN A 231 7.18 -4.24 -6.59
N VAL A 232 7.85 -3.85 -5.50
CA VAL A 232 9.27 -3.49 -5.51
C VAL A 232 10.14 -4.70 -5.78
N VAL A 233 9.87 -5.81 -5.08
CA VAL A 233 10.63 -7.05 -5.24
C VAL A 233 10.42 -7.65 -6.63
N GLU A 234 9.18 -7.81 -7.07
CA GLU A 234 8.87 -8.35 -8.40
C GLU A 234 9.55 -7.55 -9.52
N ARG A 235 9.48 -6.21 -9.44
CA ARG A 235 10.15 -5.31 -10.38
C ARG A 235 11.67 -5.46 -10.35
N SER A 236 12.26 -5.57 -9.16
CA SER A 236 13.70 -5.69 -9.00
C SER A 236 14.20 -7.01 -9.58
N VAL A 237 13.50 -8.11 -9.32
CA VAL A 237 13.79 -9.44 -9.90
C VAL A 237 13.63 -9.40 -11.43
N TYR A 238 12.54 -8.83 -11.95
CA TYR A 238 12.31 -8.71 -13.39
C TYR A 238 13.44 -7.94 -14.09
N ARG A 239 13.92 -6.83 -13.51
CA ARG A 239 15.00 -6.04 -14.11
C ARG A 239 16.38 -6.67 -13.92
N HIS A 240 16.56 -7.47 -12.89
CA HIS A 240 17.78 -8.22 -12.68
C HIS A 240 17.96 -9.29 -13.77
N GLY A 241 16.91 -10.09 -14.01
CA GLY A 241 16.85 -11.05 -15.12
C GLY A 241 17.90 -12.17 -15.06
N ASP A 242 18.63 -12.30 -13.96
CA ASP A 242 19.75 -13.22 -13.76
C ASP A 242 19.40 -14.23 -12.64
N SER A 243 19.82 -15.47 -12.82
CA SER A 243 19.65 -16.54 -11.83
C SER A 243 20.97 -17.05 -11.23
N GLU A 244 22.11 -16.49 -11.66
CA GLU A 244 23.45 -16.90 -11.21
C GLU A 244 24.01 -15.98 -10.13
N HIS A 245 23.63 -14.70 -10.16
CA HIS A 245 24.14 -13.68 -9.23
C HIS A 245 23.04 -13.17 -8.31
N GLU A 246 23.41 -12.87 -7.06
CA GLU A 246 22.51 -12.26 -6.08
C GLU A 246 21.95 -10.91 -6.57
N LEU A 247 20.68 -10.65 -6.25
CA LEU A 247 20.05 -9.38 -6.57
C LEU A 247 20.60 -8.28 -5.66
N ASP A 248 21.33 -7.32 -6.24
CA ASP A 248 21.97 -6.23 -5.51
C ASP A 248 21.15 -4.93 -5.53
N ALA A 249 20.47 -4.63 -6.63
CA ALA A 249 19.76 -3.36 -6.81
C ALA A 249 18.27 -3.47 -6.53
N ILE A 250 17.78 -2.83 -5.48
CA ILE A 250 16.35 -2.71 -5.15
C ILE A 250 15.79 -1.44 -5.77
N ILE A 251 14.76 -1.58 -6.61
CA ILE A 251 14.14 -0.47 -7.36
C ILE A 251 12.91 0.02 -6.61
N LEU A 252 13.11 0.88 -5.61
CA LEU A 252 12.04 1.47 -4.82
C LEU A 252 11.11 2.36 -5.67
N ASN A 253 11.69 3.24 -6.48
CA ASN A 253 10.93 4.16 -7.32
C ASN A 253 11.04 3.78 -8.81
N PRO A 254 9.97 3.31 -9.47
CA PRO A 254 9.99 2.93 -10.88
C PRO A 254 10.10 4.11 -11.85
N PHE A 255 9.78 5.32 -11.39
CA PHE A 255 9.76 6.55 -12.20
C PHE A 255 11.11 7.25 -12.24
N ARG A 256 12.04 6.93 -11.34
CA ARG A 256 13.43 7.33 -11.52
C ARG A 256 13.99 6.54 -12.70
N GLN A 257 14.15 7.20 -13.84
CA GLN A 257 15.01 6.67 -14.89
C GLN A 257 16.39 6.46 -14.26
N THR A 258 16.97 5.29 -14.48
CA THR A 258 18.40 5.03 -14.22
C THR A 258 19.19 5.86 -15.25
N THR A 259 19.20 7.16 -15.08
CA THR A 259 20.34 7.93 -15.53
C THR A 259 21.52 7.42 -14.68
N THR A 260 22.58 6.98 -15.35
CA THR A 260 23.93 6.74 -14.82
C THR A 260 24.15 7.49 -13.52
N PRO A 261 24.84 6.90 -12.50
CA PRO A 261 25.00 7.55 -11.22
C PRO A 261 25.61 8.93 -11.42
N THR A 262 24.77 9.93 -11.47
CA THR A 262 25.18 11.30 -11.21
C THR A 262 25.50 11.31 -9.72
N PRO A 263 26.69 11.78 -9.31
CA PRO A 263 27.02 11.90 -7.90
C PRO A 263 25.84 12.59 -7.20
N GLU A 264 25.47 12.06 -6.04
CA GLU A 264 24.41 12.53 -5.14
C GLU A 264 24.13 14.02 -5.32
N ALA A 265 22.89 14.34 -5.74
CA ALA A 265 22.40 15.68 -5.53
C ALA A 265 22.47 15.92 -4.03
N ALA A 266 23.32 16.86 -3.64
CA ALA A 266 23.47 17.31 -2.27
C ALA A 266 22.07 17.51 -1.69
N SER A 267 21.79 16.82 -0.59
CA SER A 267 20.64 17.08 0.26
C SER A 267 20.65 18.58 0.64
N ASP A 268 19.50 19.20 0.76
CA ASP A 268 19.33 20.58 1.28
C ASP A 268 19.98 20.81 2.66
N ASP A 269 20.53 19.76 3.26
CA ASP A 269 21.29 19.77 4.51
C ASP A 269 22.76 20.26 4.38
N ASP A 270 23.26 20.53 3.17
CA ASP A 270 24.64 21.02 2.95
C ASP A 270 24.74 22.56 2.96
N LEU A 271 23.67 23.26 3.31
CA LEU A 271 23.73 24.71 3.54
C LEU A 271 24.32 24.97 4.94
N PRO A 272 25.36 25.80 5.04
CA PRO A 272 25.97 26.09 6.33
C PRO A 272 24.98 26.83 7.24
N ALA A 273 25.08 26.56 8.56
CA ALA A 273 24.23 27.19 9.56
C ALA A 273 24.40 28.72 9.57
N LEU A 274 23.32 29.44 9.70
CA LEU A 274 23.29 30.90 9.85
C LEU A 274 23.55 31.32 11.32
N PRO A 275 24.26 32.44 11.59
CA PRO A 275 24.69 33.46 10.65
C PRO A 275 26.03 33.12 9.91
N LEU A 276 26.11 33.45 8.61
CA LEU A 276 27.20 33.17 7.71
C LEU A 276 27.61 34.42 6.95
N ASP A 277 28.92 34.66 6.79
CA ASP A 277 29.39 35.66 5.84
C ASP A 277 29.29 35.11 4.41
N LEU A 278 28.30 35.60 3.67
CA LEU A 278 27.99 35.13 2.32
C LEU A 278 29.19 35.36 1.35
N ARG A 279 29.97 36.43 1.55
CA ARG A 279 31.08 36.74 0.66
C ARG A 279 32.22 35.75 0.86
N ASP A 280 32.55 35.45 2.11
CA ASP A 280 33.61 34.47 2.44
C ASP A 280 33.20 33.07 1.98
N PHE A 281 31.95 32.70 2.15
CA PHE A 281 31.44 31.43 1.68
C PHE A 281 31.54 31.30 0.16
N GLN A 282 31.11 32.33 -0.59
CA GLN A 282 31.22 32.33 -2.06
C GLN A 282 32.65 32.23 -2.54
N LEU A 283 33.59 32.94 -1.89
CA LEU A 283 35.03 32.87 -2.20
C LEU A 283 35.61 31.47 -1.98
N GLN A 284 35.21 30.82 -0.89
CA GLN A 284 35.65 29.46 -0.60
C GLN A 284 35.07 28.45 -1.60
N GLN A 285 33.80 28.56 -1.98
CA GLN A 285 33.20 27.68 -2.98
C GLN A 285 33.81 27.90 -4.37
N GLU A 286 34.06 29.16 -4.77
CA GLU A 286 34.73 29.51 -6.03
C GLU A 286 36.13 28.88 -6.07
N LYS A 287 36.89 28.99 -5.01
CA LYS A 287 38.24 28.40 -4.88
C LYS A 287 38.20 26.86 -4.97
N ARG A 288 37.26 26.22 -4.30
CA ARG A 288 37.08 24.76 -4.32
C ARG A 288 36.76 24.26 -5.73
N LEU A 289 35.86 24.92 -6.43
CA LEU A 289 35.48 24.56 -7.81
C LEU A 289 36.63 24.72 -8.78
N LEU A 290 37.42 25.79 -8.64
CA LEU A 290 38.61 26.01 -9.43
C LEU A 290 39.68 24.91 -9.22
N GLN A 291 39.96 24.54 -7.98
CA GLN A 291 40.89 23.46 -7.66
C GLN A 291 40.42 22.12 -8.24
N ARG A 292 39.16 21.76 -8.04
CA ARG A 292 38.61 20.51 -8.53
C ARG A 292 38.64 20.45 -10.06
N SER A 293 38.33 21.55 -10.75
CA SER A 293 38.41 21.60 -12.22
C SER A 293 39.83 21.43 -12.76
N LEU A 294 40.82 22.01 -12.08
CA LEU A 294 42.24 21.86 -12.45
C LEU A 294 42.70 20.40 -12.24
N GLU A 295 42.36 19.78 -11.11
CA GLU A 295 42.66 18.37 -10.83
C GLU A 295 42.05 17.44 -11.87
N GLN A 296 40.77 17.63 -12.19
CA GLN A 296 40.06 16.81 -13.16
C GLN A 296 40.59 17.00 -14.60
N ALA A 297 41.00 18.19 -14.94
CA ALA A 297 41.65 18.51 -16.21
C ALA A 297 43.18 18.22 -16.22
N LYS A 298 43.71 17.53 -15.19
CA LYS A 298 45.16 17.25 -15.04
C LYS A 298 46.00 18.51 -15.27
N TYR A 299 45.56 19.62 -14.71
CA TYR A 299 46.18 20.97 -14.80
C TYR A 299 46.20 21.59 -16.21
N HIS A 300 45.43 21.04 -17.18
CA HIS A 300 45.23 21.67 -18.48
C HIS A 300 44.22 22.82 -18.41
N GLN A 301 44.70 24.06 -18.28
CA GLN A 301 43.86 25.24 -18.05
C GLN A 301 42.73 25.45 -19.09
N LYS A 302 42.93 25.09 -20.35
CA LYS A 302 41.90 25.21 -21.39
C LYS A 302 40.72 24.23 -21.11
N GLN A 303 41.04 22.98 -20.78
CA GLN A 303 40.05 21.98 -20.43
C GLN A 303 39.34 22.29 -19.09
N ALA A 304 40.11 22.82 -18.10
CA ALA A 304 39.51 23.27 -16.85
C ALA A 304 38.52 24.43 -17.04
N ALA A 305 38.81 25.35 -17.96
CA ALA A 305 37.89 26.43 -18.32
C ALA A 305 36.57 25.87 -18.95
N GLU A 306 36.68 24.91 -19.87
CA GLU A 306 35.54 24.25 -20.51
C GLU A 306 34.67 23.51 -19.46
N LEU A 307 35.24 22.82 -18.50
CA LEU A 307 34.55 22.15 -17.41
C LEU A 307 33.71 23.09 -16.52
N LEU A 308 34.13 24.34 -16.41
CA LEU A 308 33.42 25.38 -15.64
C LEU A 308 32.55 26.29 -16.49
N GLY A 309 32.45 26.07 -17.80
CA GLY A 309 31.71 26.93 -18.74
C GLY A 309 32.35 28.33 -18.87
N LEU A 310 33.63 28.45 -18.62
CA LEU A 310 34.38 29.71 -18.66
C LEU A 310 35.28 29.82 -19.90
N THR A 311 35.55 31.04 -20.32
CA THR A 311 36.64 31.26 -21.26
C THR A 311 38.01 31.11 -20.58
N TYR A 312 39.03 30.75 -21.36
CA TYR A 312 40.39 30.64 -20.84
C TYR A 312 40.87 31.91 -20.10
N HIS A 313 40.54 33.08 -20.59
CA HIS A 313 40.87 34.37 -19.98
C HIS A 313 40.16 34.60 -18.65
N GLN A 314 38.90 34.20 -18.53
CA GLN A 314 38.14 34.27 -17.29
C GLN A 314 38.71 33.33 -16.23
N LEU A 315 39.00 32.06 -16.59
CA LEU A 315 39.63 31.12 -15.67
C LEU A 315 40.94 31.67 -15.15
N ARG A 316 41.82 32.19 -16.01
CA ARG A 316 43.11 32.73 -15.62
C ARG A 316 43.02 33.95 -14.69
N ALA A 317 42.02 34.80 -14.88
CA ALA A 317 41.74 35.90 -13.98
C ALA A 317 41.30 35.42 -12.58
N LEU A 318 40.45 34.37 -12.53
CA LEU A 318 40.02 33.78 -11.27
C LEU A 318 41.15 33.04 -10.55
N LEU A 319 41.99 32.28 -11.24
CA LEU A 319 43.16 31.63 -10.66
C LEU A 319 44.10 32.67 -10.04
N LYS A 320 44.33 33.79 -10.73
CA LYS A 320 45.15 34.89 -10.19
C LYS A 320 44.53 35.55 -8.94
N LYS A 321 43.18 35.70 -8.96
CA LYS A 321 42.42 36.26 -7.81
C LYS A 321 42.55 35.37 -6.57
N HIS A 322 42.53 34.05 -6.73
CA HIS A 322 42.56 33.06 -5.65
C HIS A 322 43.94 32.53 -5.34
N GLN A 323 44.99 33.02 -6.00
CA GLN A 323 46.40 32.61 -5.84
C GLN A 323 46.62 31.09 -6.03
N LEU A 324 45.98 30.54 -7.07
CA LEU A 324 46.03 29.13 -7.49
C LEU A 324 46.91 28.94 -8.72
#